data_a883ff7a6243f5a83da2513879b718e1
#
_entry.id   a883ff7a6243f5a83da2513879b718e1
#
_cell.length_a   1.000
_cell.length_b   1.000
_cell.length_c   1.000
_cell.angle_alpha   90.00
_cell.angle_beta   90.00
_cell.angle_gamma   90.00
#
_symmetry.space_group_name_H-M   'P 1'
#
loop_
_entity.id
_entity.type
_entity.pdbx_description
1 polymer ?
#
loop_
_entity_poly.entity_id
_entity_poly.type
_entity_poly.pdbx_seq_one_letter_code
_entity_poly.pdbx_strand_id
1 'polypeptide(L)'
;MFTNLMRSELSRLRYRRRAWGSVILVILVGVFLPASWADQIRQPGSQEILLAQVDLVRMQATGECPDCTLDNVVYFLTFDEAVVTVLPQAALVLAFIAFMIVVTYVGADFTSGALATQLTFTPQRGILLAARTLACGVLGAVLTLVGIGTTVASMVVSYMAVNGIGSIGPAHGLLELIASTMFYGFIVGLIAALVTFTIRSTPLSMAAAVAVLVVNLLIDDMVVAGRDAWIYHLLPLRNAIAMIYGRSDLTDPFSDGPIFGVVTRGESLIFHLCVIAVLAVVAGLVFERRDVKG
;
A
#
# COMPACT_ATOMS: atom_id res chain seq x y z
N MET A 1 19.44 20.75 -17.98
CA MET A 1 18.67 21.53 -16.97
C MET A 1 17.83 20.62 -16.07
N PHE A 2 16.95 19.76 -16.61
CA PHE A 2 16.08 18.83 -15.84
C PHE A 2 16.88 17.91 -14.88
N THR A 3 17.95 17.27 -15.36
CA THR A 3 18.80 16.36 -14.56
C THR A 3 19.45 17.05 -13.35
N ASN A 4 19.88 18.30 -13.50
CA ASN A 4 20.44 19.07 -12.37
C ASN A 4 19.36 19.43 -11.35
N LEU A 5 18.16 19.76 -11.82
CA LEU A 5 17.02 20.04 -10.95
C LEU A 5 16.59 18.77 -10.18
N MET A 6 16.50 17.63 -10.88
CA MET A 6 16.19 16.35 -10.24
C MET A 6 17.22 15.97 -9.16
N ARG A 7 18.53 16.14 -9.48
CA ARG A 7 19.61 15.90 -8.51
C ARG A 7 19.48 16.83 -7.28
N SER A 8 19.13 18.09 -7.52
CA SER A 8 18.87 19.05 -6.45
C SER A 8 17.68 18.64 -5.57
N GLU A 9 16.56 18.22 -6.16
CA GLU A 9 15.39 17.77 -5.41
C GLU A 9 15.68 16.50 -4.59
N LEU A 10 16.37 15.52 -5.16
CA LEU A 10 16.79 14.32 -4.44
C LEU A 10 17.77 14.62 -3.29
N SER A 11 18.71 15.55 -3.49
CA SER A 11 19.63 15.97 -2.42
C SER A 11 18.88 16.70 -1.29
N ARG A 12 17.86 17.50 -1.61
CA ARG A 12 17.00 18.14 -0.60
C ARG A 12 16.26 17.13 0.27
N LEU A 13 15.79 16.00 -0.31
CA LEU A 13 15.18 14.91 0.45
C LEU A 13 16.15 14.35 1.49
N ARG A 14 17.41 14.13 1.11
CA ARG A 14 18.43 13.57 1.99
C ARG A 14 18.74 14.45 3.22
N TYR A 15 18.73 15.78 3.05
CA TYR A 15 19.11 16.70 4.12
C TYR A 15 17.93 17.20 4.97
N ARG A 16 16.70 16.91 4.61
CA ARG A 16 15.53 17.30 5.42
C ARG A 16 15.35 16.35 6.61
N ARG A 17 15.35 16.89 7.82
CA ARG A 17 15.07 16.13 9.06
C ARG A 17 13.74 15.37 9.00
N ARG A 18 12.74 15.94 8.31
CA ARG A 18 11.42 15.29 8.13
C ARG A 18 11.51 13.99 7.33
N ALA A 19 12.40 13.89 6.34
CA ALA A 19 12.59 12.65 5.58
C ALA A 19 13.11 11.51 6.47
N TRP A 20 14.07 11.81 7.36
CA TRP A 20 14.56 10.84 8.33
C TRP A 20 13.49 10.43 9.36
N GLY A 21 12.70 11.40 9.85
CA GLY A 21 11.55 11.11 10.72
C GLY A 21 10.53 10.19 10.03
N SER A 22 10.30 10.38 8.73
CA SER A 22 9.41 9.52 7.94
C SER A 22 9.95 8.11 7.77
N VAL A 23 11.26 7.95 7.56
CA VAL A 23 11.91 6.63 7.50
C VAL A 23 11.79 5.91 8.84
N ILE A 24 12.05 6.61 9.96
CA ILE A 24 11.89 6.03 11.30
C ILE A 24 10.43 5.59 11.52
N LEU A 25 9.46 6.43 11.17
CA LEU A 25 8.03 6.09 11.28
C LEU A 25 7.69 4.83 10.51
N VAL A 26 8.13 4.71 9.26
CA VAL A 26 7.87 3.55 8.41
C VAL A 26 8.55 2.28 8.95
N ILE A 27 9.77 2.40 9.50
CA ILE A 27 10.46 1.30 10.19
C ILE A 27 9.64 0.85 11.41
N LEU A 28 9.19 1.78 12.25
CA LEU A 28 8.39 1.45 13.42
C LEU A 28 7.09 0.72 13.02
N VAL A 29 6.37 1.24 12.02
CA VAL A 29 5.17 0.59 11.51
C VAL A 29 5.49 -0.80 10.98
N GLY A 30 6.55 -0.96 10.18
CA GLY A 30 6.97 -2.25 9.63
C GLY A 30 7.34 -3.29 10.70
N VAL A 31 7.89 -2.84 11.84
CA VAL A 31 8.18 -3.73 12.97
C VAL A 31 6.89 -4.10 13.72
N PHE A 32 5.95 -3.17 13.89
CA PHE A 32 4.73 -3.41 14.65
C PHE A 32 3.66 -4.20 13.88
N LEU A 33 3.61 -4.09 12.56
CA LEU A 33 2.60 -4.79 11.76
C LEU A 33 2.59 -6.30 12.00
N PRO A 34 3.72 -7.05 11.98
CA PRO A 34 3.71 -8.48 12.28
C PRO A 34 3.28 -8.83 13.70
N ALA A 35 3.46 -7.93 14.66
CA ALA A 35 3.04 -8.15 16.03
C ALA A 35 1.53 -8.33 16.19
N SER A 36 0.72 -7.77 15.28
CA SER A 36 -0.74 -7.93 15.29
C SER A 36 -1.20 -9.35 14.93
N TRP A 37 -0.34 -10.18 14.37
CA TRP A 37 -0.61 -11.59 14.02
C TRP A 37 0.21 -12.58 14.88
N ALA A 38 0.87 -12.10 15.94
CA ALA A 38 1.78 -12.92 16.74
C ALA A 38 1.09 -14.18 17.32
N ASP A 39 -0.20 -14.08 17.66
CA ASP A 39 -0.95 -15.21 18.19
C ASP A 39 -1.25 -16.29 17.13
N GLN A 40 -1.31 -15.92 15.85
CA GLN A 40 -1.63 -16.82 14.75
C GLN A 40 -0.42 -17.58 14.20
N ILE A 41 0.79 -17.10 14.48
CA ILE A 41 2.03 -17.74 13.99
C ILE A 41 2.50 -18.90 14.88
N ARG A 42 1.95 -19.03 16.09
CA ARG A 42 2.34 -20.07 17.02
C ARG A 42 1.83 -21.44 16.55
N GLN A 43 2.72 -22.41 16.38
CA GLN A 43 2.33 -23.78 16.09
C GLN A 43 1.55 -24.37 17.27
N PRO A 44 0.43 -25.04 17.01
CA PRO A 44 -0.37 -25.68 18.05
C PRO A 44 0.42 -26.78 18.74
N GLY A 45 0.31 -26.85 20.07
CA GLY A 45 0.91 -27.90 20.86
C GLY A 45 0.22 -29.25 20.69
N SER A 46 0.90 -30.35 21.07
CA SER A 46 0.33 -31.71 20.91
C SER A 46 -1.02 -31.89 21.62
N GLN A 47 -1.24 -31.22 22.75
CA GLN A 47 -2.53 -31.26 23.46
C GLN A 47 -3.62 -30.49 22.71
N GLU A 48 -3.28 -29.36 22.12
CA GLU A 48 -4.21 -28.55 21.31
C GLU A 48 -4.65 -29.32 20.07
N ILE A 49 -3.70 -30.02 19.42
CA ILE A 49 -4.01 -30.90 18.26
C ILE A 49 -4.94 -32.07 18.68
N LEU A 50 -4.70 -32.71 19.84
CA LEU A 50 -5.55 -33.78 20.33
C LEU A 50 -6.96 -33.29 20.65
N LEU A 51 -7.09 -32.13 21.28
CA LEU A 51 -8.41 -31.53 21.56
C LEU A 51 -9.14 -31.17 20.28
N ALA A 52 -8.43 -30.59 19.33
CA ALA A 52 -8.98 -30.27 18.01
C ALA A 52 -9.43 -31.50 17.22
N GLN A 53 -8.73 -32.64 17.33
CA GLN A 53 -9.16 -33.90 16.75
C GLN A 53 -10.48 -34.39 17.38
N VAL A 54 -10.63 -34.27 18.69
CA VAL A 54 -11.88 -34.62 19.39
C VAL A 54 -13.04 -33.72 18.95
N ASP A 55 -12.79 -32.42 18.85
CA ASP A 55 -13.79 -31.45 18.39
C ASP A 55 -14.15 -31.67 16.91
N LEU A 56 -13.17 -31.99 16.05
CA LEU A 56 -13.43 -32.33 14.66
C LEU A 56 -14.37 -33.56 14.52
N VAL A 57 -14.08 -34.63 15.25
CA VAL A 57 -14.92 -35.84 15.25
C VAL A 57 -16.34 -35.50 15.75
N ARG A 58 -16.46 -34.65 16.75
CA ARG A 58 -17.75 -34.18 17.26
C ARG A 58 -18.53 -33.38 16.19
N MET A 59 -17.87 -32.38 15.54
CA MET A 59 -18.50 -31.57 14.48
C MET A 59 -18.95 -32.40 13.29
N GLN A 60 -18.17 -33.39 12.88
CA GLN A 60 -18.53 -34.32 11.82
C GLN A 60 -19.71 -35.23 12.25
N ALA A 61 -19.72 -35.71 13.50
CA ALA A 61 -20.79 -36.57 14.00
C ALA A 61 -22.12 -35.82 14.22
N THR A 62 -22.07 -34.53 14.60
CA THR A 62 -23.26 -33.69 14.77
C THR A 62 -23.78 -33.12 13.44
N GLY A 63 -23.03 -33.25 12.34
CA GLY A 63 -23.38 -32.66 11.04
C GLY A 63 -23.19 -31.15 10.96
N GLU A 64 -22.55 -30.53 11.99
CA GLU A 64 -22.24 -29.09 11.97
C GLU A 64 -21.23 -28.75 10.87
N CYS A 65 -20.31 -29.64 10.59
CA CYS A 65 -19.35 -29.49 9.49
C CYS A 65 -18.86 -30.88 9.02
N PRO A 66 -19.58 -31.55 8.10
CA PRO A 66 -19.27 -32.91 7.66
C PRO A 66 -17.94 -33.00 6.89
N ASP A 67 -17.55 -31.92 6.17
CA ASP A 67 -16.36 -31.85 5.33
C ASP A 67 -15.17 -31.11 5.97
N CYS A 68 -15.27 -30.79 7.28
CA CYS A 68 -14.16 -30.14 8.00
C CYS A 68 -12.94 -31.06 8.09
N THR A 69 -11.78 -30.43 7.94
CA THR A 69 -10.46 -31.02 8.19
C THR A 69 -9.86 -30.48 9.49
N LEU A 70 -8.77 -31.07 9.96
CA LEU A 70 -8.07 -30.61 11.15
C LEU A 70 -7.62 -29.14 11.02
N ASP A 71 -7.21 -28.73 9.82
CA ASP A 71 -6.78 -27.37 9.50
C ASP A 71 -7.91 -26.34 9.64
N ASN A 72 -9.18 -26.75 9.54
CA ASN A 72 -10.34 -25.88 9.79
C ASN A 72 -10.58 -25.63 11.29
N VAL A 73 -10.13 -26.56 12.14
CA VAL A 73 -10.33 -26.49 13.61
C VAL A 73 -9.12 -25.88 14.30
N VAL A 74 -7.92 -26.17 13.80
CA VAL A 74 -6.65 -25.61 14.32
C VAL A 74 -5.97 -24.85 13.21
N TYR A 75 -6.23 -23.55 13.16
CA TYR A 75 -5.57 -22.67 12.20
C TYR A 75 -4.30 -22.08 12.82
N PHE A 76 -3.18 -22.25 12.15
CA PHE A 76 -1.98 -21.46 12.40
C PHE A 76 -1.41 -20.98 11.08
N LEU A 77 -0.90 -19.76 11.10
CA LEU A 77 -0.37 -19.11 9.92
C LEU A 77 1.04 -19.61 9.64
N THR A 78 1.24 -20.36 8.57
CA THR A 78 2.58 -20.76 8.11
C THR A 78 3.35 -19.56 7.54
N PHE A 79 4.69 -19.65 7.47
CA PHE A 79 5.49 -18.56 6.92
C PHE A 79 5.14 -18.23 5.46
N ASP A 80 4.93 -19.25 4.64
CA ASP A 80 4.55 -19.08 3.22
C ASP A 80 3.16 -18.45 3.06
N GLU A 81 2.19 -18.88 3.86
CA GLU A 81 0.86 -18.26 3.91
C GLU A 81 0.92 -16.80 4.38
N ALA A 82 1.75 -16.48 5.37
CA ALA A 82 1.94 -15.11 5.83
C ALA A 82 2.52 -14.21 4.71
N VAL A 83 3.41 -14.73 3.89
CA VAL A 83 3.96 -14.02 2.73
C VAL A 83 2.86 -13.69 1.72
N VAL A 84 1.92 -14.61 1.51
CA VAL A 84 0.87 -14.45 0.49
C VAL A 84 -0.34 -13.68 1.00
N THR A 85 -0.69 -13.79 2.28
CA THR A 85 -1.92 -13.21 2.83
C THR A 85 -1.68 -11.93 3.63
N VAL A 86 -0.65 -11.90 4.47
CA VAL A 86 -0.41 -10.83 5.44
C VAL A 86 0.47 -9.71 4.88
N LEU A 87 1.58 -10.07 4.22
CA LEU A 87 2.50 -9.06 3.69
C LEU A 87 1.88 -8.12 2.67
N PRO A 88 0.98 -8.55 1.77
CA PRO A 88 0.34 -7.62 0.85
C PRO A 88 -0.61 -6.62 1.55
N GLN A 89 -1.27 -7.04 2.64
CA GLN A 89 -2.06 -6.11 3.46
C GLN A 89 -1.16 -5.06 4.12
N ALA A 90 -0.02 -5.49 4.65
CA ALA A 90 1.01 -4.59 5.16
C ALA A 90 1.52 -3.62 4.09
N ALA A 91 1.72 -4.10 2.85
CA ALA A 91 2.13 -3.27 1.72
C ALA A 91 1.12 -2.16 1.40
N LEU A 92 -0.19 -2.44 1.45
CA LEU A 92 -1.24 -1.42 1.27
C LEU A 92 -1.20 -0.35 2.36
N VAL A 93 -1.05 -0.76 3.62
CA VAL A 93 -0.94 0.17 4.76
C VAL A 93 0.30 1.06 4.60
N LEU A 94 1.45 0.47 4.26
CA LEU A 94 2.69 1.19 4.04
C LEU A 94 2.60 2.16 2.85
N ALA A 95 1.92 1.77 1.76
CA ALA A 95 1.68 2.65 0.63
C ALA A 95 0.78 3.85 1.00
N PHE A 96 -0.25 3.63 1.81
CA PHE A 96 -1.09 4.71 2.32
C PHE A 96 -0.31 5.67 3.23
N ILE A 97 0.53 5.14 4.12
CA ILE A 97 1.42 5.96 4.96
C ILE A 97 2.41 6.75 4.10
N ALA A 98 3.01 6.13 3.08
CA ALA A 98 3.89 6.82 2.14
C ALA A 98 3.16 7.97 1.41
N PHE A 99 1.90 7.76 0.99
CA PHE A 99 1.05 8.82 0.43
C PHE A 99 0.94 10.00 1.40
N MET A 100 0.56 9.75 2.65
CA MET A 100 0.40 10.79 3.67
C MET A 100 1.69 11.56 3.94
N ILE A 101 2.83 10.86 3.98
CA ILE A 101 4.15 11.46 4.15
C ILE A 101 4.48 12.40 2.96
N VAL A 102 4.27 11.94 1.72
CA VAL A 102 4.52 12.75 0.52
C VAL A 102 3.63 13.99 0.50
N VAL A 103 2.34 13.87 0.85
CA VAL A 103 1.44 15.02 0.99
C VAL A 103 1.99 16.04 1.97
N THR A 104 2.47 15.61 3.15
CA THR A 104 3.06 16.53 4.14
C THR A 104 4.34 17.19 3.62
N TYR A 105 5.14 16.45 2.86
CA TYR A 105 6.39 16.93 2.30
C TYR A 105 6.15 18.04 1.27
N VAL A 106 5.26 17.81 0.30
CA VAL A 106 4.90 18.78 -0.74
C VAL A 106 4.14 19.97 -0.14
N GLY A 107 3.18 19.70 0.74
CA GLY A 107 2.36 20.73 1.38
C GLY A 107 3.17 21.70 2.24
N ALA A 108 4.24 21.23 2.89
CA ALA A 108 5.14 22.08 3.65
C ALA A 108 5.86 23.13 2.78
N ASP A 109 6.09 22.86 1.51
CA ASP A 109 6.73 23.80 0.60
C ASP A 109 5.78 24.92 0.15
N PHE A 110 4.48 24.66 0.14
CA PHE A 110 3.47 25.69 -0.06
C PHE A 110 3.36 26.62 1.17
N THR A 111 3.35 26.05 2.36
CA THR A 111 3.18 26.82 3.61
C THR A 111 4.43 27.63 3.98
N SER A 112 5.61 27.18 3.61
CA SER A 112 6.89 27.87 3.90
C SER A 112 7.31 28.91 2.86
N GLY A 113 6.57 29.05 1.75
CA GLY A 113 6.97 29.91 0.64
C GLY A 113 8.20 29.41 -0.16
N ALA A 114 8.74 28.25 0.19
CA ALA A 114 9.94 27.70 -0.45
C ALA A 114 9.73 27.48 -1.96
N LEU A 115 8.49 27.19 -2.36
CA LEU A 115 8.12 27.03 -3.77
C LEU A 115 8.18 28.35 -4.53
N ALA A 116 7.72 29.44 -3.92
CA ALA A 116 7.77 30.80 -4.50
C ALA A 116 9.22 31.22 -4.73
N THR A 117 10.08 31.03 -3.72
CA THR A 117 11.51 31.31 -3.83
C THR A 117 12.18 30.50 -4.94
N GLN A 118 11.81 29.23 -5.10
CA GLN A 118 12.38 28.38 -6.14
C GLN A 118 11.98 28.82 -7.56
N LEU A 119 10.76 29.34 -7.73
CA LEU A 119 10.28 29.86 -9.01
C LEU A 119 11.02 31.10 -9.47
N THR A 120 11.61 31.90 -8.55
CA THR A 120 12.47 33.06 -8.93
C THR A 120 13.75 32.60 -9.63
N PHE A 121 14.30 31.43 -9.26
CA PHE A 121 15.51 30.87 -9.88
C PHE A 121 15.21 29.94 -11.05
N THR A 122 14.01 29.32 -11.08
CA THR A 122 13.60 28.38 -12.12
C THR A 122 12.20 28.76 -12.61
N PRO A 123 12.09 29.69 -13.58
CA PRO A 123 10.78 30.20 -14.01
C PRO A 123 9.93 29.18 -14.80
N GLN A 124 10.53 28.06 -15.23
CA GLN A 124 9.86 27.01 -15.98
C GLN A 124 9.03 26.12 -15.03
N ARG A 125 7.80 26.53 -14.75
CA ARG A 125 6.88 25.90 -13.77
C ARG A 125 6.63 24.41 -14.07
N GLY A 126 6.42 24.05 -15.35
CA GLY A 126 6.18 22.65 -15.74
C GLY A 126 7.37 21.72 -15.46
N ILE A 127 8.61 22.20 -15.71
CA ILE A 127 9.81 21.41 -15.42
C ILE A 127 10.00 21.22 -13.91
N LEU A 128 9.72 22.24 -13.12
CA LEU A 128 9.78 22.16 -11.66
C LEU A 128 8.73 21.17 -11.12
N LEU A 129 7.49 21.25 -11.61
CA LEU A 129 6.42 20.32 -11.25
C LEU A 129 6.83 18.87 -11.55
N ALA A 130 7.32 18.62 -12.77
CA ALA A 130 7.73 17.27 -13.19
C ALA A 130 8.89 16.73 -12.34
N ALA A 131 9.95 17.53 -12.12
CA ALA A 131 11.09 17.11 -11.31
C ALA A 131 10.69 16.79 -9.87
N ARG A 132 9.82 17.60 -9.27
CA ARG A 132 9.30 17.39 -7.92
C ARG A 132 8.41 16.18 -7.80
N THR A 133 7.49 16.01 -8.73
CA THR A 133 6.60 14.85 -8.77
C THR A 133 7.42 13.56 -8.86
N LEU A 134 8.43 13.51 -9.74
CA LEU A 134 9.32 12.35 -9.85
C LEU A 134 10.14 12.12 -8.57
N ALA A 135 10.68 13.18 -7.95
CA ALA A 135 11.39 13.05 -6.67
C ALA A 135 10.48 12.48 -5.56
N CYS A 136 9.20 12.89 -5.54
CA CYS A 136 8.20 12.34 -4.64
C CYS A 136 7.86 10.88 -4.94
N GLY A 137 7.83 10.48 -6.22
CA GLY A 137 7.73 9.07 -6.61
C GLY A 137 8.89 8.24 -6.05
N VAL A 138 10.13 8.73 -6.21
CA VAL A 138 11.31 8.06 -5.64
C VAL A 138 11.22 7.98 -4.12
N LEU A 139 10.76 9.04 -3.44
CA LEU A 139 10.54 9.01 -1.99
C LEU A 139 9.52 7.95 -1.60
N GLY A 140 8.39 7.87 -2.28
CA GLY A 140 7.36 6.85 -2.06
C GLY A 140 7.92 5.43 -2.23
N ALA A 141 8.69 5.19 -3.29
CA ALA A 141 9.35 3.90 -3.53
C ALA A 141 10.34 3.52 -2.40
N VAL A 142 11.15 4.46 -1.95
CA VAL A 142 12.10 4.22 -0.86
C VAL A 142 11.37 3.93 0.46
N LEU A 143 10.33 4.70 0.79
CA LEU A 143 9.55 4.50 2.01
C LEU A 143 8.87 3.13 2.04
N THR A 144 8.23 2.74 0.94
CA THR A 144 7.57 1.42 0.86
C THR A 144 8.57 0.28 0.85
N LEU A 145 9.73 0.43 0.18
CA LEU A 145 10.80 -0.57 0.21
C LEU A 145 11.35 -0.78 1.62
N VAL A 146 11.66 0.31 2.33
CA VAL A 146 12.14 0.24 3.72
C VAL A 146 11.06 -0.35 4.62
N GLY A 147 9.80 0.05 4.45
CA GLY A 147 8.68 -0.46 5.23
C GLY A 147 8.47 -1.95 5.05
N ILE A 148 8.33 -2.42 3.81
CA ILE A 148 8.11 -3.85 3.54
C ILE A 148 9.34 -4.68 3.93
N GLY A 149 10.55 -4.16 3.72
CA GLY A 149 11.78 -4.82 4.14
C GLY A 149 11.86 -5.00 5.66
N THR A 150 11.48 -3.98 6.44
CA THR A 150 11.41 -4.09 7.91
C THR A 150 10.28 -5.01 8.37
N THR A 151 9.12 -5.02 7.67
CA THR A 151 8.02 -5.96 7.96
C THR A 151 8.46 -7.40 7.74
N VAL A 152 9.12 -7.70 6.62
CA VAL A 152 9.67 -9.04 6.33
C VAL A 152 10.71 -9.44 7.38
N ALA A 153 11.65 -8.54 7.70
CA ALA A 153 12.68 -8.83 8.71
C ALA A 153 12.06 -9.10 10.09
N SER A 154 11.09 -8.30 10.52
CA SER A 154 10.37 -8.49 11.77
C SER A 154 9.57 -9.80 11.77
N MET A 155 8.91 -10.14 10.66
CA MET A 155 8.19 -11.40 10.50
C MET A 155 9.13 -12.61 10.62
N VAL A 156 10.26 -12.59 9.92
CA VAL A 156 11.29 -13.65 10.03
C VAL A 156 11.75 -13.82 11.47
N VAL A 157 12.08 -12.73 12.16
CA VAL A 157 12.50 -12.76 13.57
C VAL A 157 11.39 -13.35 14.46
N SER A 158 10.14 -12.98 14.26
CA SER A 158 9.00 -13.48 15.03
C SER A 158 8.81 -14.99 14.84
N TYR A 159 8.83 -15.49 13.59
CA TYR A 159 8.75 -16.93 13.32
C TYR A 159 9.90 -17.70 13.93
N MET A 160 11.13 -17.21 13.80
CA MET A 160 12.31 -17.84 14.41
C MET A 160 12.23 -17.88 15.94
N ALA A 161 11.74 -16.82 16.56
CA ALA A 161 11.64 -16.72 18.02
C ALA A 161 10.56 -17.65 18.59
N VAL A 162 9.43 -17.81 17.88
CA VAL A 162 8.28 -18.60 18.38
C VAL A 162 8.41 -20.08 18.01
N ASN A 163 8.78 -20.38 16.76
CA ASN A 163 8.74 -21.74 16.20
C ASN A 163 10.13 -22.31 15.86
N GLY A 164 11.21 -21.54 16.08
CA GLY A 164 12.58 -21.95 15.75
C GLY A 164 12.94 -21.73 14.27
N ILE A 165 14.23 -21.96 13.95
CA ILE A 165 14.80 -21.70 12.61
C ILE A 165 14.13 -22.52 11.50
N GLY A 166 13.68 -23.74 11.80
CA GLY A 166 13.02 -24.63 10.84
C GLY A 166 11.63 -24.18 10.38
N SER A 167 11.04 -23.15 11.00
CA SER A 167 9.71 -22.64 10.64
C SER A 167 9.71 -21.73 9.42
N ILE A 168 10.87 -21.29 8.96
CA ILE A 168 11.02 -20.47 7.78
C ILE A 168 11.03 -21.38 6.56
N GLY A 169 9.88 -21.47 5.91
CA GLY A 169 9.71 -22.19 4.64
C GLY A 169 10.15 -21.37 3.42
N PRO A 170 10.07 -21.96 2.24
CA PRO A 170 10.33 -21.24 0.99
C PRO A 170 9.30 -20.11 0.85
N ALA A 171 9.78 -18.87 0.73
CA ALA A 171 8.95 -17.69 0.55
C ALA A 171 8.64 -17.46 -0.93
N HIS A 172 7.71 -18.22 -1.49
CA HIS A 172 7.33 -18.10 -2.90
C HIS A 172 6.74 -16.70 -3.19
N GLY A 173 7.22 -16.03 -4.22
CA GLY A 173 6.74 -14.71 -4.62
C GLY A 173 7.20 -13.53 -3.76
N LEU A 174 7.98 -13.73 -2.70
CA LEU A 174 8.43 -12.65 -1.81
C LEU A 174 9.17 -11.52 -2.54
N LEU A 175 10.08 -11.85 -3.45
CA LEU A 175 10.82 -10.84 -4.23
C LEU A 175 9.90 -10.07 -5.17
N GLU A 176 8.94 -10.74 -5.77
CA GLU A 176 7.93 -10.11 -6.62
C GLU A 176 7.06 -9.15 -5.81
N LEU A 177 6.63 -9.57 -4.61
CA LEU A 177 5.87 -8.73 -3.69
C LEU A 177 6.66 -7.47 -3.29
N ILE A 178 7.92 -7.60 -2.91
CA ILE A 178 8.78 -6.47 -2.54
C ILE A 178 8.92 -5.52 -3.74
N ALA A 179 9.22 -6.04 -4.93
CA ALA A 179 9.36 -5.23 -6.15
C ALA A 179 8.05 -4.52 -6.52
N SER A 180 6.92 -5.23 -6.46
CA SER A 180 5.58 -4.68 -6.73
C SER A 180 5.22 -3.59 -5.72
N THR A 181 5.50 -3.80 -4.44
CA THR A 181 5.25 -2.83 -3.37
C THR A 181 6.09 -1.56 -3.56
N MET A 182 7.37 -1.72 -3.88
CA MET A 182 8.26 -0.59 -4.19
C MET A 182 7.75 0.20 -5.40
N PHE A 183 7.37 -0.50 -6.47
CA PHE A 183 6.86 0.13 -7.68
C PHE A 183 5.52 0.82 -7.43
N TYR A 184 4.62 0.20 -6.67
CA TYR A 184 3.38 0.82 -6.26
C TYR A 184 3.62 2.05 -5.37
N GLY A 185 4.58 2.01 -4.47
CA GLY A 185 5.01 3.16 -3.68
C GLY A 185 5.50 4.33 -4.53
N PHE A 186 6.19 4.05 -5.66
CA PHE A 186 6.54 5.07 -6.63
C PHE A 186 5.30 5.73 -7.25
N ILE A 187 4.34 4.94 -7.71
CA ILE A 187 3.06 5.42 -8.27
C ILE A 187 2.32 6.29 -7.25
N VAL A 188 2.18 5.80 -6.03
CA VAL A 188 1.51 6.51 -4.92
C VAL A 188 2.19 7.83 -4.62
N GLY A 189 3.52 7.87 -4.62
CA GLY A 189 4.29 9.10 -4.44
C GLY A 189 4.04 10.14 -5.55
N LEU A 190 3.91 9.71 -6.80
CA LEU A 190 3.53 10.59 -7.93
C LEU A 190 2.12 11.16 -7.72
N ILE A 191 1.15 10.31 -7.41
CA ILE A 191 -0.26 10.71 -7.21
C ILE A 191 -0.37 11.68 -6.03
N ALA A 192 0.28 11.38 -4.89
CA ALA A 192 0.27 12.22 -3.70
C ALA A 192 0.81 13.63 -3.99
N ALA A 193 1.92 13.72 -4.73
CA ALA A 193 2.47 14.99 -5.14
C ALA A 193 1.50 15.77 -6.04
N LEU A 194 0.96 15.15 -7.09
CA LEU A 194 0.05 15.79 -8.03
C LEU A 194 -1.25 16.26 -7.37
N VAL A 195 -1.84 15.45 -6.49
CA VAL A 195 -3.00 15.83 -5.68
C VAL A 195 -2.67 17.05 -4.82
N THR A 196 -1.51 17.07 -4.17
CA THR A 196 -1.11 18.20 -3.33
C THR A 196 -0.85 19.46 -4.14
N PHE A 197 -0.26 19.36 -5.34
CA PHE A 197 -0.09 20.49 -6.26
C PHE A 197 -1.42 21.05 -6.74
N THR A 198 -2.42 20.19 -6.94
CA THR A 198 -3.77 20.59 -7.36
C THR A 198 -4.51 21.32 -6.23
N ILE A 199 -4.50 20.73 -5.03
CA ILE A 199 -5.28 21.23 -3.86
C ILE A 199 -4.55 22.35 -3.12
N ARG A 200 -3.20 22.31 -3.07
CA ARG A 200 -2.29 23.27 -2.38
C ARG A 200 -2.51 23.39 -0.87
N SER A 201 -3.15 22.41 -0.29
CA SER A 201 -3.43 22.36 1.15
C SER A 201 -3.15 20.95 1.68
N THR A 202 -2.23 20.83 2.65
CA THR A 202 -1.91 19.55 3.27
C THR A 202 -3.13 18.88 3.90
N PRO A 203 -3.91 19.58 4.78
CA PRO A 203 -5.06 18.94 5.41
C PRO A 203 -6.13 18.47 4.40
N LEU A 204 -6.39 19.29 3.38
CA LEU A 204 -7.40 18.97 2.38
C LEU A 204 -6.96 17.83 1.46
N SER A 205 -5.66 17.74 1.12
CA SER A 205 -5.12 16.62 0.33
C SER A 205 -5.19 15.30 1.11
N MET A 206 -4.90 15.34 2.41
CA MET A 206 -5.06 14.18 3.30
C MET A 206 -6.53 13.77 3.43
N ALA A 207 -7.42 14.74 3.67
CA ALA A 207 -8.86 14.49 3.75
C ALA A 207 -9.41 13.89 2.46
N ALA A 208 -8.97 14.38 1.29
CA ALA A 208 -9.35 13.83 -0.01
C ALA A 208 -8.92 12.37 -0.15
N ALA A 209 -7.70 12.00 0.28
CA ALA A 209 -7.23 10.61 0.24
C ALA A 209 -8.06 9.69 1.16
N VAL A 210 -8.37 10.15 2.38
CA VAL A 210 -9.23 9.39 3.31
C VAL A 210 -10.64 9.27 2.73
N ALA A 211 -11.20 10.33 2.15
CA ALA A 211 -12.50 10.30 1.52
C ALA A 211 -12.56 9.29 0.36
N VAL A 212 -11.53 9.28 -0.51
CA VAL A 212 -11.42 8.29 -1.59
C VAL A 212 -11.38 6.87 -1.02
N LEU A 213 -10.63 6.62 0.04
CA LEU A 213 -10.55 5.30 0.67
C LEU A 213 -11.92 4.88 1.25
N VAL A 214 -12.59 5.77 1.99
CA VAL A 214 -13.91 5.49 2.58
C VAL A 214 -14.95 5.23 1.50
N VAL A 215 -15.03 6.10 0.47
CA VAL A 215 -15.94 5.91 -0.66
C VAL A 215 -15.64 4.60 -1.39
N ASN A 216 -14.37 4.24 -1.53
CA ASN A 216 -13.96 2.99 -2.17
C ASN A 216 -14.48 1.77 -1.39
N LEU A 217 -14.34 1.75 -0.06
CA LEU A 217 -14.85 0.67 0.78
C LEU A 217 -16.38 0.56 0.70
N LEU A 218 -17.09 1.69 0.74
CA LEU A 218 -18.55 1.70 0.63
C LEU A 218 -19.04 1.19 -0.74
N ILE A 219 -18.38 1.61 -1.84
CA ILE A 219 -18.75 1.16 -3.18
C ILE A 219 -18.40 -0.31 -3.36
N ASP A 220 -17.26 -0.76 -2.83
CA ASP A 220 -16.83 -2.16 -2.94
C ASP A 220 -17.87 -3.12 -2.36
N ASP A 221 -18.41 -2.78 -1.19
CA ASP A 221 -19.50 -3.53 -0.55
C ASP A 221 -20.80 -3.51 -1.38
N MET A 222 -21.15 -2.35 -1.96
CA MET A 222 -22.34 -2.21 -2.79
C MET A 222 -22.22 -2.95 -4.14
N VAL A 223 -21.04 -2.95 -4.75
CA VAL A 223 -20.78 -3.64 -6.03
C VAL A 223 -20.92 -5.15 -5.89
N VAL A 224 -20.42 -5.72 -4.80
CA VAL A 224 -20.60 -7.15 -4.51
C VAL A 224 -22.09 -7.50 -4.43
N ALA A 225 -22.90 -6.64 -3.81
CA ALA A 225 -24.35 -6.84 -3.72
C ALA A 225 -25.09 -6.66 -5.07
N GLY A 226 -24.61 -5.73 -5.93
CA GLY A 226 -25.31 -5.29 -7.14
C GLY A 226 -24.89 -5.93 -8.47
N ARG A 227 -23.85 -6.74 -8.52
CA ARG A 227 -23.30 -7.40 -9.73
C ARG A 227 -22.77 -6.47 -10.83
N ASP A 228 -22.51 -5.20 -10.55
CA ASP A 228 -21.99 -4.23 -11.53
C ASP A 228 -20.45 -4.34 -11.69
N ALA A 229 -20.00 -5.40 -12.32
CA ALA A 229 -18.58 -5.76 -12.42
C ALA A 229 -17.69 -4.68 -13.07
N TRP A 230 -18.22 -3.81 -13.96
CA TRP A 230 -17.41 -2.77 -14.61
C TRP A 230 -16.94 -1.67 -13.66
N ILE A 231 -17.73 -1.35 -12.61
CA ILE A 231 -17.35 -0.34 -11.60
C ILE A 231 -16.13 -0.82 -10.81
N TYR A 232 -15.99 -2.13 -10.66
CA TYR A 232 -14.89 -2.77 -9.97
C TYR A 232 -13.51 -2.41 -10.54
N HIS A 233 -13.41 -2.30 -11.87
CA HIS A 233 -12.18 -1.89 -12.55
C HIS A 233 -11.80 -0.42 -12.29
N LEU A 234 -12.75 0.41 -11.82
CA LEU A 234 -12.51 1.81 -11.51
C LEU A 234 -12.20 2.05 -10.02
N LEU A 235 -12.29 1.03 -9.16
CA LEU A 235 -12.03 1.17 -7.74
C LEU A 235 -10.52 1.26 -7.44
N PRO A 236 -10.03 2.37 -6.87
CA PRO A 236 -8.61 2.57 -6.58
C PRO A 236 -8.00 1.50 -5.68
N LEU A 237 -8.74 1.03 -4.65
CA LEU A 237 -8.25 0.00 -3.73
C LEU A 237 -8.08 -1.36 -4.42
N ARG A 238 -9.01 -1.74 -5.29
CA ARG A 238 -8.93 -2.99 -6.06
C ARG A 238 -7.77 -2.95 -7.05
N ASN A 239 -7.55 -1.82 -7.68
CA ASN A 239 -6.38 -1.60 -8.52
C ASN A 239 -5.08 -1.61 -7.70
N ALA A 240 -5.06 -1.08 -6.47
CA ALA A 240 -3.92 -1.18 -5.56
C ALA A 240 -3.59 -2.63 -5.20
N ILE A 241 -4.62 -3.41 -4.84
CA ILE A 241 -4.51 -4.84 -4.57
C ILE A 241 -3.95 -5.57 -5.81
N ALA A 242 -4.53 -5.37 -6.99
CA ALA A 242 -4.07 -5.98 -8.24
C ALA A 242 -2.62 -5.63 -8.58
N MET A 243 -2.17 -4.40 -8.28
CA MET A 243 -0.79 -3.99 -8.50
C MET A 243 0.19 -4.72 -7.59
N ILE A 244 -0.15 -4.95 -6.33
CA ILE A 244 0.71 -5.60 -5.33
C ILE A 244 0.66 -7.12 -5.46
N TYR A 245 -0.53 -7.71 -5.48
CA TYR A 245 -0.74 -9.17 -5.54
C TYR A 245 -0.61 -9.77 -6.96
N GLY A 246 -0.69 -8.93 -8.00
CA GLY A 246 -0.75 -9.37 -9.40
C GLY A 246 -2.17 -9.50 -9.95
N ARG A 247 -3.16 -9.73 -9.09
CA ARG A 247 -4.59 -9.77 -9.43
C ARG A 247 -5.45 -9.40 -8.22
N SER A 248 -6.67 -8.96 -8.49
CA SER A 248 -7.72 -8.78 -7.48
C SER A 248 -8.99 -9.46 -7.99
N ASP A 249 -9.42 -10.48 -7.27
CA ASP A 249 -10.60 -11.26 -7.61
C ASP A 249 -11.82 -10.70 -6.88
N LEU A 250 -12.97 -10.66 -7.55
CA LEU A 250 -14.26 -10.38 -6.94
C LEU A 250 -14.95 -11.70 -6.64
N THR A 251 -14.92 -12.10 -5.38
CA THR A 251 -15.65 -13.26 -4.88
C THR A 251 -16.82 -12.77 -4.01
N ASP A 252 -17.95 -13.45 -4.09
CA ASP A 252 -19.04 -13.22 -3.15
C ASP A 252 -18.63 -13.80 -1.78
N PRO A 253 -18.47 -12.97 -0.72
CA PRO A 253 -18.07 -13.46 0.59
C PRO A 253 -19.10 -14.38 1.26
N PHE A 254 -20.32 -14.47 0.72
CA PHE A 254 -21.42 -15.28 1.26
C PHE A 254 -21.77 -16.54 0.43
N SER A 255 -21.07 -16.74 -0.67
CA SER A 255 -21.26 -17.92 -1.50
C SER A 255 -19.93 -18.36 -2.13
N ASP A 256 -19.72 -19.66 -2.24
CA ASP A 256 -18.66 -20.24 -3.08
C ASP A 256 -18.94 -20.03 -4.59
N GLY A 257 -19.64 -18.95 -4.91
CA GLY A 257 -20.10 -18.62 -6.25
C GLY A 257 -18.97 -18.23 -7.21
N PRO A 258 -19.29 -18.15 -8.52
CA PRO A 258 -18.29 -17.82 -9.52
C PRO A 258 -17.69 -16.42 -9.30
N ILE A 259 -16.41 -16.27 -9.67
CA ILE A 259 -15.70 -15.00 -9.68
C ILE A 259 -16.41 -14.05 -10.68
N PHE A 260 -16.94 -12.94 -10.18
CA PHE A 260 -17.71 -11.97 -10.99
C PHE A 260 -16.83 -11.01 -11.78
N GLY A 261 -15.55 -10.89 -11.43
CA GLY A 261 -14.59 -10.05 -12.14
C GLY A 261 -13.18 -10.22 -11.58
N VAL A 262 -12.20 -9.95 -12.42
CA VAL A 262 -10.78 -9.98 -12.07
C VAL A 262 -10.13 -8.71 -12.58
N VAL A 263 -9.44 -7.99 -11.70
CA VAL A 263 -8.56 -6.90 -12.10
C VAL A 263 -7.14 -7.44 -12.16
N THR A 264 -6.54 -7.39 -13.32
CA THR A 264 -5.15 -7.83 -13.53
C THR A 264 -4.16 -6.71 -13.23
N ARG A 265 -2.88 -7.05 -12.99
CA ARG A 265 -1.80 -6.06 -12.83
C ARG A 265 -1.68 -5.12 -14.04
N GLY A 266 -1.88 -5.63 -15.25
CA GLY A 266 -1.83 -4.83 -16.48
C GLY A 266 -2.92 -3.77 -16.54
N GLU A 267 -4.16 -4.14 -16.23
CA GLU A 267 -5.30 -3.22 -16.15
C GLU A 267 -5.09 -2.18 -15.05
N SER A 268 -4.61 -2.61 -13.89
CA SER A 268 -4.27 -1.74 -12.78
C SER A 268 -3.18 -0.73 -13.15
N LEU A 269 -2.16 -1.14 -13.90
CA LEU A 269 -1.12 -0.22 -14.39
C LEU A 269 -1.72 0.84 -15.32
N ILE A 270 -2.58 0.43 -16.26
CA ILE A 270 -3.27 1.37 -17.17
C ILE A 270 -4.12 2.35 -16.36
N PHE A 271 -4.89 1.85 -15.39
CA PHE A 271 -5.69 2.70 -14.50
C PHE A 271 -4.84 3.77 -13.82
N HIS A 272 -3.74 3.38 -13.17
CA HIS A 272 -2.86 4.31 -12.47
C HIS A 272 -2.17 5.31 -13.41
N LEU A 273 -1.77 4.87 -14.61
CA LEU A 273 -1.20 5.77 -15.62
C LEU A 273 -2.23 6.81 -16.09
N CYS A 274 -3.48 6.40 -16.29
CA CYS A 274 -4.57 7.33 -16.62
C CYS A 274 -4.80 8.35 -15.48
N VAL A 275 -4.85 7.89 -14.24
CA VAL A 275 -4.99 8.78 -13.06
C VAL A 275 -3.84 9.77 -12.98
N ILE A 276 -2.59 9.31 -13.13
CA ILE A 276 -1.40 10.17 -13.13
C ILE A 276 -1.48 11.19 -14.28
N ALA A 277 -1.85 10.77 -15.49
CA ALA A 277 -1.95 11.66 -16.64
C ALA A 277 -3.00 12.77 -16.42
N VAL A 278 -4.19 12.40 -15.95
CA VAL A 278 -5.25 13.37 -15.62
C VAL A 278 -4.79 14.34 -14.54
N LEU A 279 -4.24 13.83 -13.44
CA LEU A 279 -3.75 14.67 -12.35
C LEU A 279 -2.59 15.57 -12.78
N ALA A 280 -1.69 15.09 -13.65
CA ALA A 280 -0.59 15.89 -14.17
C ALA A 280 -1.08 17.07 -15.02
N VAL A 281 -2.07 16.84 -15.88
CA VAL A 281 -2.70 17.91 -16.66
C VAL A 281 -3.38 18.92 -15.74
N VAL A 282 -4.21 18.45 -14.79
CA VAL A 282 -4.92 19.34 -13.86
C VAL A 282 -3.94 20.12 -12.99
N ALA A 283 -2.95 19.45 -12.38
CA ALA A 283 -1.93 20.09 -11.57
C ALA A 283 -1.11 21.11 -12.38
N GLY A 284 -0.75 20.78 -13.62
CA GLY A 284 -0.07 21.68 -14.54
C GLY A 284 -0.86 22.95 -14.81
N LEU A 285 -2.13 22.81 -15.21
CA LEU A 285 -3.03 23.94 -15.47
C LEU A 285 -3.24 24.83 -14.23
N VAL A 286 -3.43 24.21 -13.07
CA VAL A 286 -3.60 24.94 -11.80
C VAL A 286 -2.31 25.67 -11.42
N PHE A 287 -1.16 25.03 -11.63
CA PHE A 287 0.15 25.60 -11.27
C PHE A 287 0.60 26.72 -12.20
N GLU A 288 0.21 26.67 -13.50
CA GLU A 288 0.51 27.73 -14.47
C GLU A 288 -0.39 28.96 -14.27
N ARG A 289 -1.68 28.76 -13.99
CA ARG A 289 -2.67 29.85 -13.96
C ARG A 289 -2.74 30.61 -12.64
N ARG A 290 -2.35 30.00 -11.54
CA ARG A 290 -2.43 30.63 -10.21
C ARG A 290 -1.06 31.10 -9.73
N ASP A 291 -1.00 32.37 -9.31
CA ASP A 291 0.17 32.89 -8.65
C ASP A 291 0.44 32.14 -7.34
N VAL A 292 1.67 31.74 -7.17
CA VAL A 292 2.16 31.20 -5.89
C VAL A 292 2.38 32.38 -4.97
N LYS A 293 1.34 32.78 -4.23
CA LYS A 293 1.47 33.79 -3.18
C LYS A 293 2.36 33.22 -2.07
N GLY A 294 3.43 33.96 -1.76
CA GLY A 294 4.25 33.71 -0.61
C GLY A 294 3.54 34.07 0.69
#